data_4113ed47476cf842943d5e99852e4f0f
#
_entry.id   4113ed47476cf842943d5e99852e4f0f
#
_cell.length_a   1.000
_cell.length_b   1.000
_cell.length_c   1.000
_cell.angle_alpha   90.00
_cell.angle_beta   90.00
_cell.angle_gamma   90.00
#
_symmetry.space_group_name_H-M   'P 1'
#
loop_
_entity.id
_entity.type
_entity.pdbx_description
1 polymer ?
#
loop_
_entity_poly.entity_id
_entity_poly.type
_entity_poly.pdbx_seq_one_letter_code
_entity_poly.pdbx_strand_id
1 'polypeptide(L)'
;SNSLSADEIFRNSFTGLSFGNVANFQNFEYDKPWNGLAYYCNQNSLNYEDFRVTHHQNSTIQSMQGDVDHAAGNTFSPNAVYHFNNLGGRQIGYYYYQNSPIEYPERVFHVTREPINIQNPCLPHYGNTGTSMRNLVLSASQRSQTELEFNLASDEWTNVDVLYQSLVDGGNTQALLADVKGSYPEEMMTVYNQLLARSPHLSREVLFAVADQTGVFPASAIFDIMMAN
;
A
#
# COMPACT_ATOMS: atom_id res chain seq x y z
N SER A 1 29.12 1.39 9.16
CA SER A 1 28.32 0.31 8.57
C SER A 1 26.89 0.74 8.61
N ASN A 2 26.38 1.22 7.50
CA ASN A 2 24.96 1.56 7.38
C ASN A 2 24.19 0.24 7.28
N SER A 3 23.38 -0.05 8.29
CA SER A 3 22.35 -1.05 8.15
C SER A 3 21.35 -0.53 7.12
N LEU A 4 21.39 -1.09 5.95
CA LEU A 4 20.42 -0.83 4.92
C LEU A 4 19.10 -1.47 5.40
N SER A 5 18.15 -0.65 5.79
CA SER A 5 16.77 -1.12 5.89
C SER A 5 16.22 -1.19 4.47
N ALA A 6 16.43 -2.31 3.82
CA ALA A 6 15.68 -2.59 2.61
C ALA A 6 14.23 -2.87 3.02
N ASP A 7 13.28 -2.25 2.34
CA ASP A 7 11.90 -2.64 2.46
C ASP A 7 11.74 -4.01 1.81
N GLU A 8 11.36 -5.02 2.61
CA GLU A 8 11.30 -6.40 2.14
C GLU A 8 9.90 -6.97 2.20
N ILE A 9 9.50 -7.64 1.13
CA ILE A 9 8.40 -8.60 1.15
C ILE A 9 9.03 -9.98 1.28
N PHE A 10 8.97 -10.54 2.49
CA PHE A 10 9.74 -11.70 2.89
C PHE A 10 8.86 -12.83 3.44
N ARG A 11 9.08 -14.05 2.94
CA ARG A 11 8.43 -15.31 3.38
C ARG A 11 6.90 -15.28 3.36
N ASN A 12 6.30 -14.58 2.41
CA ASN A 12 4.86 -14.62 2.21
C ASN A 12 4.47 -15.73 1.23
N SER A 13 3.23 -16.17 1.30
CA SER A 13 2.63 -17.10 0.36
C SER A 13 1.51 -16.43 -0.41
N PHE A 14 1.59 -16.47 -1.74
CA PHE A 14 0.63 -15.88 -2.67
C PHE A 14 0.06 -16.98 -3.57
N THR A 15 -1.23 -17.24 -3.46
CA THR A 15 -1.86 -18.39 -4.14
C THR A 15 -3.16 -18.00 -4.82
N GLY A 16 -3.30 -18.36 -6.10
CA GLY A 16 -4.54 -18.20 -6.85
C GLY A 16 -4.94 -16.76 -7.15
N LEU A 17 -3.97 -15.87 -7.26
CA LEU A 17 -4.17 -14.44 -7.47
C LEU A 17 -3.97 -14.05 -8.94
N SER A 18 -4.66 -12.97 -9.39
CA SER A 18 -4.33 -12.35 -10.67
C SER A 18 -2.90 -11.79 -10.66
N PHE A 19 -2.49 -11.20 -9.54
CA PHE A 19 -1.13 -10.74 -9.30
C PHE A 19 -0.73 -11.13 -7.89
N GLY A 20 0.33 -11.92 -7.73
CA GLY A 20 0.87 -12.32 -6.43
C GLY A 20 1.36 -11.09 -5.67
N ASN A 21 2.16 -10.27 -6.33
CA ASN A 21 2.68 -9.01 -5.80
C ASN A 21 2.68 -7.92 -6.86
N VAL A 22 2.30 -6.71 -6.46
CA VAL A 22 2.33 -5.54 -7.35
C VAL A 22 3.10 -4.41 -6.69
N ALA A 23 4.23 -4.02 -7.29
CA ALA A 23 4.93 -2.79 -6.97
C ALA A 23 4.43 -1.66 -7.86
N ASN A 24 3.93 -0.59 -7.24
CA ASN A 24 3.44 0.58 -7.95
C ASN A 24 4.24 1.81 -7.52
N PHE A 25 4.50 2.74 -8.44
CA PHE A 25 5.30 3.94 -8.23
C PHE A 25 6.77 3.65 -7.83
N GLN A 26 7.42 4.61 -7.20
CA GLN A 26 8.82 4.55 -6.81
C GLN A 26 8.97 3.86 -5.46
N ASN A 27 9.59 2.67 -5.46
CA ASN A 27 9.87 1.88 -4.28
C ASN A 27 11.39 1.66 -4.10
N PHE A 28 12.19 2.71 -4.34
CA PHE A 28 13.65 2.74 -4.16
C PHE A 28 14.12 4.17 -3.94
N GLU A 29 15.31 4.35 -3.38
CA GLU A 29 15.98 5.65 -3.32
C GLU A 29 16.61 5.98 -4.69
N TYR A 30 16.38 7.19 -5.22
CA TYR A 30 16.80 7.55 -6.57
C TYR A 30 18.33 7.46 -6.77
N ASP A 31 19.09 7.89 -5.78
CA ASP A 31 20.57 7.91 -5.75
C ASP A 31 21.18 6.60 -5.26
N LYS A 32 20.35 5.67 -4.75
CA LYS A 32 20.76 4.38 -4.21
C LYS A 32 19.87 3.27 -4.76
N PRO A 33 19.99 2.91 -6.04
CA PRO A 33 19.12 1.94 -6.69
C PRO A 33 19.23 0.52 -6.10
N TRP A 34 20.24 0.26 -5.28
CA TRP A 34 20.41 -0.95 -4.47
C TRP A 34 19.62 -0.91 -3.16
N ASN A 35 19.02 0.24 -2.80
CA ASN A 35 18.19 0.43 -1.64
C ASN A 35 16.74 0.59 -2.09
N GLY A 36 15.83 -0.22 -1.58
CA GLY A 36 14.42 -0.20 -1.96
C GLY A 36 13.73 -1.54 -1.76
N LEU A 37 12.54 -1.67 -2.31
CA LEU A 37 11.71 -2.86 -2.17
C LEU A 37 12.37 -4.08 -2.79
N ALA A 38 12.54 -5.11 -1.98
CA ALA A 38 13.07 -6.40 -2.36
C ALA A 38 12.06 -7.53 -2.07
N TYR A 39 12.09 -8.55 -2.91
CA TYR A 39 11.27 -9.75 -2.78
C TYR A 39 12.16 -10.93 -2.43
N TYR A 40 12.04 -11.45 -1.22
CA TYR A 40 12.85 -12.57 -0.76
C TYR A 40 12.01 -13.70 -0.20
N CYS A 41 12.34 -14.92 -0.61
CA CYS A 41 11.80 -16.14 -0.01
C CYS A 41 10.27 -16.28 -0.06
N ASN A 42 9.61 -15.61 -0.99
CA ASN A 42 8.18 -15.72 -1.15
C ASN A 42 7.81 -16.98 -1.93
N GLN A 43 6.68 -17.56 -1.59
CA GLN A 43 6.12 -18.72 -2.25
C GLN A 43 4.95 -18.30 -3.13
N ASN A 44 5.07 -18.50 -4.44
CA ASN A 44 4.02 -18.20 -5.39
C ASN A 44 3.45 -19.51 -5.97
N SER A 45 2.13 -19.60 -6.03
CA SER A 45 1.46 -20.76 -6.62
C SER A 45 0.13 -20.38 -7.25
N LEU A 46 -0.16 -20.91 -8.43
CA LEU A 46 -1.43 -20.73 -9.15
C LEU A 46 -1.78 -19.25 -9.45
N ASN A 47 -0.80 -18.34 -9.43
CA ASN A 47 -1.03 -16.95 -9.80
C ASN A 47 -1.00 -16.78 -11.32
N TYR A 48 -1.68 -15.75 -11.84
CA TYR A 48 -1.59 -15.36 -13.24
C TYR A 48 -0.25 -14.65 -13.54
N GLU A 49 0.17 -13.73 -12.67
CA GLU A 49 1.54 -13.18 -12.60
C GLU A 49 2.03 -13.24 -11.15
N ASP A 50 3.28 -13.62 -10.92
CA ASP A 50 3.81 -13.74 -9.55
C ASP A 50 4.28 -12.39 -9.01
N PHE A 51 5.12 -11.70 -9.77
CA PHE A 51 5.60 -10.35 -9.43
C PHE A 51 5.35 -9.41 -10.60
N ARG A 52 4.78 -8.24 -10.29
CA ARG A 52 4.53 -7.19 -11.28
C ARG A 52 5.05 -5.84 -10.78
N VAL A 53 5.89 -5.19 -11.57
CA VAL A 53 6.19 -3.75 -11.43
C VAL A 53 5.36 -3.02 -12.47
N THR A 54 4.56 -2.03 -12.05
CA THR A 54 3.59 -1.39 -12.95
C THR A 54 4.23 -0.47 -13.98
N HIS A 55 3.50 -0.19 -15.06
CA HIS A 55 3.94 0.73 -16.12
C HIS A 55 3.68 2.18 -15.70
N HIS A 56 4.61 2.73 -14.90
CA HIS A 56 4.66 4.15 -14.60
C HIS A 56 6.10 4.62 -14.79
N GLN A 57 6.34 5.83 -15.30
CA GLN A 57 7.68 6.32 -15.66
C GLN A 57 8.72 6.18 -14.55
N ASN A 58 8.28 6.22 -13.29
CA ASN A 58 9.12 6.08 -12.10
C ASN A 58 8.84 4.79 -11.31
N SER A 59 8.03 3.86 -11.85
CA SER A 59 7.79 2.58 -11.16
C SER A 59 9.02 1.72 -11.22
N THR A 60 9.55 1.39 -10.06
CA THR A 60 10.68 0.47 -9.92
C THR A 60 10.81 0.01 -8.49
N ILE A 61 11.60 -1.03 -8.29
CA ILE A 61 11.97 -1.64 -7.02
C ILE A 61 13.50 -1.64 -6.93
N GLN A 62 14.07 -2.23 -5.88
CA GLN A 62 15.50 -2.45 -5.80
C GLN A 62 16.03 -3.07 -7.09
N SER A 63 17.12 -2.52 -7.64
CA SER A 63 17.66 -2.91 -8.95
C SER A 63 18.16 -4.36 -9.04
N MET A 64 18.54 -4.92 -7.89
CA MET A 64 18.97 -6.32 -7.78
C MET A 64 18.12 -7.02 -6.74
N GLN A 65 17.51 -8.14 -7.10
CA GLN A 65 16.77 -9.02 -6.22
C GLN A 65 17.67 -10.23 -5.91
N GLY A 66 18.13 -10.35 -4.68
CA GLY A 66 19.27 -11.19 -4.31
C GLY A 66 20.61 -10.49 -4.53
N ASP A 67 21.69 -11.18 -4.27
CA ASP A 67 23.07 -10.74 -4.45
C ASP A 67 23.99 -11.92 -4.85
N VAL A 68 25.30 -11.65 -4.98
CA VAL A 68 26.29 -12.66 -5.35
C VAL A 68 26.48 -13.76 -4.30
N ASP A 69 26.10 -13.48 -3.06
CA ASP A 69 26.25 -14.40 -1.93
C ASP A 69 24.97 -15.19 -1.65
N HIS A 70 23.79 -14.65 -2.05
CA HIS A 70 22.50 -15.29 -1.78
C HIS A 70 21.48 -15.06 -2.90
N ALA A 71 20.84 -16.12 -3.34
CA ALA A 71 19.69 -16.04 -4.23
C ALA A 71 18.53 -15.26 -3.58
N ALA A 72 17.62 -14.74 -4.38
CA ALA A 72 16.39 -14.13 -3.84
C ALA A 72 15.48 -15.15 -3.16
N GLY A 73 15.58 -16.45 -3.52
CA GLY A 73 14.89 -17.55 -2.84
C GLY A 73 13.38 -17.58 -3.05
N ASN A 74 12.84 -16.81 -3.98
CA ASN A 74 11.40 -16.89 -4.29
C ASN A 74 11.11 -18.11 -5.15
N THR A 75 9.95 -18.74 -4.92
CA THR A 75 9.43 -19.80 -5.80
C THR A 75 8.35 -19.24 -6.70
N PHE A 76 8.17 -19.84 -7.88
CA PHE A 76 7.29 -19.33 -8.92
C PHE A 76 6.15 -20.29 -9.27
N SER A 77 5.02 -19.74 -9.69
CA SER A 77 3.84 -20.47 -10.15
C SER A 77 4.14 -21.18 -11.48
N PRO A 78 4.01 -22.50 -11.60
CA PRO A 78 4.40 -23.22 -12.82
C PRO A 78 3.72 -22.73 -14.10
N ASN A 79 2.49 -22.24 -13.99
CA ASN A 79 1.65 -21.81 -15.12
C ASN A 79 1.42 -20.29 -15.19
N ALA A 80 2.14 -19.47 -14.42
CA ALA A 80 2.01 -18.02 -14.51
C ALA A 80 2.35 -17.53 -15.92
N VAL A 81 1.67 -16.52 -16.41
CA VAL A 81 2.01 -15.85 -17.69
C VAL A 81 3.37 -15.16 -17.56
N TYR A 82 3.60 -14.54 -16.42
CA TYR A 82 4.91 -14.01 -16.05
C TYR A 82 5.25 -14.40 -14.61
N HIS A 83 6.47 -14.90 -14.42
CA HIS A 83 7.06 -15.05 -13.10
C HIS A 83 7.52 -13.70 -12.55
N PHE A 84 8.08 -12.85 -13.44
CA PHE A 84 8.44 -11.48 -13.09
C PHE A 84 8.20 -10.55 -14.29
N ASN A 85 7.15 -9.73 -14.19
CA ASN A 85 6.75 -8.76 -15.20
C ASN A 85 7.15 -7.36 -14.75
N ASN A 86 8.28 -6.88 -15.25
CA ASN A 86 8.76 -5.53 -14.94
C ASN A 86 8.39 -4.56 -16.07
N LEU A 87 7.26 -3.87 -15.90
CA LEU A 87 6.82 -2.79 -16.78
C LEU A 87 7.40 -1.42 -16.36
N GLY A 88 8.25 -1.39 -15.35
CA GLY A 88 8.88 -0.18 -14.85
C GLY A 88 10.01 0.34 -15.75
N GLY A 89 10.48 1.54 -15.43
CA GLY A 89 11.47 2.26 -16.25
C GLY A 89 12.91 1.73 -16.16
N ARG A 90 13.22 0.81 -15.24
CA ARG A 90 14.57 0.27 -15.04
C ARG A 90 14.58 -1.24 -15.12
N GLN A 91 15.63 -1.78 -15.72
CA GLN A 91 15.88 -3.22 -15.72
C GLN A 91 16.23 -3.71 -14.30
N ILE A 92 15.75 -4.90 -13.95
CA ILE A 92 15.97 -5.55 -12.67
C ILE A 92 16.85 -6.77 -12.89
N GLY A 93 17.88 -6.95 -12.05
CA GLY A 93 18.64 -8.19 -11.94
C GLY A 93 18.00 -9.12 -10.91
N TYR A 94 17.92 -10.39 -11.22
CA TYR A 94 17.35 -11.40 -10.33
C TYR A 94 18.32 -12.57 -10.15
N TYR A 95 18.87 -12.70 -8.94
CA TYR A 95 19.71 -13.80 -8.56
C TYR A 95 18.87 -15.01 -8.14
N TYR A 96 19.08 -16.15 -8.81
CA TYR A 96 18.37 -17.37 -8.51
C TYR A 96 19.34 -18.52 -8.25
N TYR A 97 18.93 -19.48 -7.40
CA TYR A 97 19.71 -20.67 -7.15
C TYR A 97 19.59 -21.63 -8.35
N GLN A 98 20.71 -21.85 -9.05
CA GLN A 98 20.70 -22.58 -10.32
C GLN A 98 20.29 -24.04 -10.22
N ASN A 99 20.41 -24.66 -9.02
CA ASN A 99 20.06 -26.07 -8.79
C ASN A 99 18.60 -26.23 -8.31
N SER A 100 17.79 -25.16 -8.26
CA SER A 100 16.40 -25.21 -7.88
C SER A 100 15.49 -24.81 -9.05
N PRO A 101 14.84 -25.75 -9.75
CA PRO A 101 13.95 -25.41 -10.86
C PRO A 101 12.76 -24.53 -10.47
N ILE A 102 12.30 -24.61 -9.21
CA ILE A 102 11.16 -23.83 -8.74
C ILE A 102 11.51 -22.37 -8.41
N GLU A 103 12.81 -22.06 -8.26
CA GLU A 103 13.33 -20.71 -8.05
C GLU A 103 13.75 -20.03 -9.38
N TYR A 104 13.71 -20.77 -10.49
CA TYR A 104 14.06 -20.25 -11.81
C TYR A 104 12.90 -19.46 -12.42
N PRO A 105 13.04 -18.14 -12.63
CA PRO A 105 11.99 -17.34 -13.25
C PRO A 105 12.02 -17.51 -14.78
N GLU A 106 11.37 -18.52 -15.30
CA GLU A 106 11.38 -18.85 -16.75
C GLU A 106 10.78 -17.75 -17.61
N ARG A 107 9.69 -17.13 -17.14
CA ARG A 107 8.90 -16.13 -17.91
C ARG A 107 9.08 -14.76 -17.28
N VAL A 108 9.99 -13.98 -17.86
CA VAL A 108 10.31 -12.64 -17.36
C VAL A 108 10.23 -11.59 -18.46
N PHE A 109 9.86 -10.39 -18.10
CA PHE A 109 9.92 -9.20 -18.95
C PHE A 109 10.76 -8.13 -18.26
N HIS A 110 11.76 -7.58 -18.97
CA HIS A 110 12.70 -6.54 -18.53
C HIS A 110 13.40 -6.88 -17.19
N VAL A 111 13.77 -8.16 -17.05
CA VAL A 111 14.52 -8.70 -15.91
C VAL A 111 15.68 -9.55 -16.45
N THR A 112 16.90 -9.34 -15.96
CA THR A 112 18.04 -10.23 -16.17
C THR A 112 18.07 -11.31 -15.10
N ARG A 113 18.46 -12.52 -15.51
CA ARG A 113 18.54 -13.70 -14.64
C ARG A 113 19.99 -14.02 -14.37
N GLU A 114 20.36 -13.98 -13.10
CA GLU A 114 21.74 -14.20 -12.64
C GLU A 114 21.83 -15.51 -11.84
N PRO A 115 22.37 -16.57 -12.43
CA PRO A 115 22.50 -17.85 -11.74
C PRO A 115 23.60 -17.79 -10.69
N ILE A 116 23.30 -18.31 -9.49
CA ILE A 116 24.32 -18.51 -8.45
C ILE A 116 24.23 -19.91 -7.84
N ASN A 117 25.31 -20.31 -7.17
CA ASN A 117 25.43 -21.62 -6.52
C ASN A 117 25.05 -21.62 -5.04
N ILE A 118 24.72 -20.47 -4.49
CA ILE A 118 24.41 -20.30 -3.07
C ILE A 118 22.92 -20.07 -2.91
N GLN A 119 22.25 -21.06 -2.33
CA GLN A 119 20.82 -20.96 -2.02
C GLN A 119 20.60 -20.02 -0.84
N ASN A 120 19.54 -19.20 -0.91
CA ASN A 120 19.06 -18.48 0.25
C ASN A 120 18.38 -19.46 1.21
N PRO A 121 18.87 -19.61 2.43
CA PRO A 121 18.25 -20.53 3.40
C PRO A 121 16.89 -20.05 3.89
N CYS A 122 16.48 -18.85 3.48
CA CYS A 122 15.18 -18.24 3.83
C CYS A 122 14.92 -18.21 5.33
N LEU A 123 15.96 -17.95 6.09
CA LEU A 123 15.88 -17.90 7.54
C LEU A 123 15.24 -16.59 8.00
N PRO A 124 14.36 -16.59 9.01
CA PRO A 124 13.80 -15.37 9.56
C PRO A 124 14.93 -14.45 10.06
N HIS A 125 15.01 -13.23 9.54
CA HIS A 125 16.07 -12.29 9.92
C HIS A 125 15.54 -10.97 10.52
N TYR A 126 14.24 -10.84 10.70
CA TYR A 126 13.69 -9.68 11.40
C TYR A 126 14.12 -9.69 12.88
N GLY A 127 14.85 -8.66 13.25
CA GLY A 127 15.24 -8.39 14.63
C GLY A 127 16.63 -8.87 15.03
N ASN A 128 17.53 -9.20 14.10
CA ASN A 128 18.86 -9.61 14.49
C ASN A 128 19.99 -8.87 13.78
N THR A 129 20.67 -8.03 14.54
CA THR A 129 22.03 -7.59 14.26
C THR A 129 22.99 -8.65 14.80
N GLY A 130 23.29 -9.68 13.99
CA GLY A 130 24.41 -10.58 14.25
C GLY A 130 24.12 -11.81 15.13
N THR A 131 24.37 -12.95 14.54
CA THR A 131 24.59 -14.27 15.12
C THR A 131 23.44 -14.95 15.86
N SER A 132 22.93 -16.01 15.23
CA SER A 132 22.06 -17.04 15.79
C SER A 132 20.58 -16.79 15.71
N MET A 133 19.92 -17.63 14.90
CA MET A 133 18.47 -17.77 14.90
C MET A 133 17.97 -18.08 16.30
N ARG A 134 17.53 -17.07 16.99
CA ARG A 134 16.60 -17.26 18.09
C ARG A 134 15.23 -16.88 17.55
N ASN A 135 14.28 -17.79 17.68
CA ASN A 135 12.87 -17.43 17.58
C ASN A 135 12.70 -16.07 18.24
N LEU A 136 12.18 -15.08 17.52
CA LEU A 136 11.84 -13.77 18.10
C LEU A 136 10.67 -13.97 19.07
N VAL A 137 10.97 -14.60 20.17
CA VAL A 137 10.15 -14.45 21.34
C VAL A 137 10.58 -13.11 21.92
N LEU A 138 9.79 -12.07 21.67
CA LEU A 138 9.96 -10.79 22.35
C LEU A 138 10.14 -11.11 23.84
N SER A 139 11.18 -10.56 24.46
CA SER A 139 11.29 -10.63 25.90
C SER A 139 10.02 -10.04 26.54
N ALA A 140 9.71 -10.42 27.75
CA ALA A 140 8.51 -9.88 28.43
C ALA A 140 8.51 -8.35 28.44
N SER A 141 9.69 -7.71 28.61
CA SER A 141 9.83 -6.25 28.57
C SER A 141 9.59 -5.68 27.16
N GLN A 142 10.11 -6.31 26.11
CA GLN A 142 9.88 -5.87 24.73
C GLN A 142 8.42 -6.01 24.34
N ARG A 143 7.77 -7.10 24.75
CA ARG A 143 6.33 -7.30 24.52
C ARG A 143 5.51 -6.21 25.21
N SER A 144 5.77 -5.96 26.49
CA SER A 144 5.07 -4.90 27.24
C SER A 144 5.31 -3.52 26.63
N GLN A 145 6.51 -3.24 26.13
CA GLN A 145 6.82 -1.97 25.46
C GLN A 145 6.07 -1.84 24.15
N THR A 146 6.05 -2.89 23.32
CA THR A 146 5.31 -2.89 22.03
C THR A 146 3.80 -2.80 22.25
N GLU A 147 3.27 -3.49 23.27
CA GLU A 147 1.86 -3.38 23.65
C GLU A 147 1.51 -1.95 24.11
N LEU A 148 2.38 -1.31 24.88
CA LEU A 148 2.19 0.09 25.29
C LEU A 148 2.18 1.03 24.10
N GLU A 149 3.16 0.92 23.20
CA GLU A 149 3.25 1.73 21.97
C GLU A 149 2.04 1.53 21.07
N PHE A 150 1.59 0.28 20.91
CA PHE A 150 0.38 -0.03 20.16
C PHE A 150 -0.88 0.62 20.78
N ASN A 151 -1.03 0.53 22.09
CA ASN A 151 -2.18 1.12 22.79
C ASN A 151 -2.16 2.65 22.65
N LEU A 152 -1.01 3.30 22.83
CA LEU A 152 -0.86 4.75 22.65
C LEU A 152 -1.22 5.17 21.22
N ALA A 153 -0.72 4.49 20.21
CA ALA A 153 -1.02 4.77 18.82
C ALA A 153 -2.51 4.54 18.50
N SER A 154 -3.13 3.50 19.08
CA SER A 154 -4.56 3.21 18.96
C SER A 154 -5.43 4.30 19.60
N ASP A 155 -5.03 4.79 20.77
CA ASP A 155 -5.73 5.88 21.45
C ASP A 155 -5.61 7.20 20.67
N GLU A 156 -4.42 7.51 20.14
CA GLU A 156 -4.21 8.67 19.28
C GLU A 156 -5.07 8.58 18.02
N TRP A 157 -5.10 7.44 17.37
CA TRP A 157 -5.94 7.21 16.18
C TRP A 157 -7.42 7.40 16.49
N THR A 158 -7.88 6.84 17.62
CA THR A 158 -9.28 6.99 18.07
C THR A 158 -9.63 8.46 18.32
N ASN A 159 -8.73 9.21 18.95
CA ASN A 159 -8.95 10.64 19.19
C ASN A 159 -9.02 11.44 17.91
N VAL A 160 -8.15 11.13 16.93
CA VAL A 160 -8.17 11.77 15.60
C VAL A 160 -9.45 11.42 14.86
N ASP A 161 -9.91 10.16 14.91
CA ASP A 161 -11.15 9.74 14.27
C ASP A 161 -12.37 10.44 14.89
N VAL A 162 -12.46 10.52 16.22
CA VAL A 162 -13.52 11.27 16.91
C VAL A 162 -13.51 12.75 16.50
N LEU A 163 -12.35 13.38 16.43
CA LEU A 163 -12.23 14.76 15.97
C LEU A 163 -12.68 14.89 14.52
N TYR A 164 -12.24 14.02 13.64
CA TYR A 164 -12.65 14.00 12.24
C TYR A 164 -14.17 13.86 12.10
N GLN A 165 -14.77 12.91 12.80
CA GLN A 165 -16.23 12.71 12.80
C GLN A 165 -16.98 13.93 13.33
N SER A 166 -16.40 14.68 14.26
CA SER A 166 -17.01 15.92 14.78
C SER A 166 -16.95 17.10 13.80
N LEU A 167 -16.00 17.08 12.88
CA LEU A 167 -15.83 18.11 11.85
C LEU A 167 -16.70 17.84 10.61
N VAL A 168 -16.77 16.58 10.17
CA VAL A 168 -17.56 16.23 9.00
C VAL A 168 -19.03 16.56 9.20
N ASP A 169 -19.60 17.34 8.29
CA ASP A 169 -21.00 17.78 8.31
C ASP A 169 -21.42 18.48 9.62
N GLY A 170 -20.44 18.97 10.39
CA GLY A 170 -20.67 19.52 11.73
C GLY A 170 -21.06 18.46 12.76
N GLY A 171 -20.61 17.23 12.56
CA GLY A 171 -20.78 16.11 13.49
C GLY A 171 -22.12 15.36 13.35
N ASN A 172 -22.96 15.72 12.40
CA ASN A 172 -24.25 15.04 12.20
C ASN A 172 -24.69 15.01 10.74
N THR A 173 -24.09 14.10 9.98
CA THR A 173 -24.39 13.87 8.55
C THR A 173 -25.87 13.58 8.31
N GLN A 174 -26.52 12.77 9.14
CA GLN A 174 -27.91 12.38 8.94
C GLN A 174 -28.87 13.57 9.10
N ALA A 175 -28.64 14.43 10.08
CA ALA A 175 -29.44 15.63 10.26
C ALA A 175 -29.25 16.59 9.07
N LEU A 176 -28.00 16.82 8.64
CA LEU A 176 -27.72 17.69 7.51
C LEU A 176 -28.30 17.16 6.19
N LEU A 177 -28.23 15.84 5.96
CA LEU A 177 -28.90 15.20 4.83
C LEU A 177 -30.41 15.35 4.87
N ALA A 178 -31.03 15.24 6.04
CA ALA A 178 -32.45 15.46 6.20
C ALA A 178 -32.83 16.91 5.90
N ASP A 179 -32.05 17.87 6.37
CA ASP A 179 -32.24 19.30 6.09
C ASP A 179 -32.13 19.59 4.58
N VAL A 180 -31.10 19.06 3.91
CA VAL A 180 -30.91 19.24 2.45
C VAL A 180 -32.03 18.59 1.65
N LYS A 181 -32.40 17.33 1.94
CA LYS A 181 -33.42 16.59 1.19
C LYS A 181 -34.85 17.07 1.46
N GLY A 182 -35.07 17.60 2.66
CA GLY A 182 -36.38 18.12 3.07
C GLY A 182 -36.57 19.61 2.80
N SER A 183 -35.55 20.30 2.30
CA SER A 183 -35.64 21.78 2.09
C SER A 183 -36.58 22.14 0.94
N TYR A 184 -37.26 23.29 1.14
CA TYR A 184 -38.08 23.93 0.13
C TYR A 184 -37.38 25.19 -0.41
N PRO A 185 -37.80 25.72 -1.58
CA PRO A 185 -37.17 26.92 -2.17
C PRO A 185 -37.15 28.14 -1.22
N GLU A 186 -38.13 28.27 -0.34
CA GLU A 186 -38.21 29.33 0.64
C GLU A 186 -37.13 29.24 1.74
N GLU A 187 -36.65 28.05 2.01
CA GLU A 187 -35.63 27.76 3.03
C GLU A 187 -34.20 27.70 2.46
N MET A 188 -34.08 27.80 1.14
CA MET A 188 -32.81 27.65 0.42
C MET A 188 -31.65 28.43 1.02
N MET A 189 -31.88 29.74 1.31
CA MET A 189 -30.80 30.58 1.87
C MET A 189 -30.35 30.13 3.27
N THR A 190 -31.25 29.57 4.06
CA THR A 190 -30.90 29.07 5.40
C THR A 190 -30.02 27.85 5.28
N VAL A 191 -30.43 26.89 4.45
CA VAL A 191 -29.65 25.64 4.24
C VAL A 191 -28.34 25.93 3.52
N TYR A 192 -28.33 26.86 2.54
CA TYR A 192 -27.12 27.30 1.86
C TYR A 192 -26.07 27.87 2.84
N ASN A 193 -26.49 28.79 3.70
CA ASN A 193 -25.59 29.36 4.72
C ASN A 193 -25.12 28.31 5.72
N GLN A 194 -25.97 27.35 6.08
CA GLN A 194 -25.62 26.25 6.96
C GLN A 194 -24.56 25.33 6.32
N LEU A 195 -24.66 25.05 5.03
CA LEU A 195 -23.68 24.27 4.28
C LEU A 195 -22.35 24.99 4.17
N LEU A 196 -22.35 26.28 3.80
CA LEU A 196 -21.13 27.09 3.73
C LEU A 196 -20.43 27.22 5.09
N ALA A 197 -21.19 27.33 6.18
CA ALA A 197 -20.62 27.39 7.52
C ALA A 197 -19.90 26.08 7.96
N ARG A 198 -20.23 24.94 7.31
CA ARG A 198 -19.59 23.65 7.54
C ARG A 198 -18.51 23.30 6.52
N SER A 199 -18.39 24.09 5.46
CA SER A 199 -17.31 23.95 4.48
C SER A 199 -15.96 24.28 5.13
N PRO A 200 -14.85 23.60 4.80
CA PRO A 200 -14.67 22.62 3.72
C PRO A 200 -14.89 21.16 4.17
N HIS A 201 -15.67 20.89 5.18
CA HIS A 201 -15.81 19.57 5.80
C HIS A 201 -17.15 18.89 5.48
N LEU A 202 -17.77 19.21 4.35
CA LEU A 202 -18.98 18.50 3.92
C LEU A 202 -18.63 17.12 3.35
N SER A 203 -19.38 16.09 3.78
CA SER A 203 -19.23 14.74 3.25
C SER A 203 -19.66 14.67 1.78
N ARG A 204 -19.11 13.68 1.08
CA ARG A 204 -19.50 13.39 -0.30
C ARG A 204 -21.01 13.13 -0.45
N GLU A 205 -21.63 12.53 0.57
CA GLU A 205 -23.05 12.20 0.58
C GLU A 205 -23.89 13.47 0.63
N VAL A 206 -23.52 14.43 1.45
CA VAL A 206 -24.18 15.74 1.52
C VAL A 206 -24.00 16.52 0.23
N LEU A 207 -22.79 16.55 -0.34
CA LEU A 207 -22.52 17.22 -1.61
C LEU A 207 -23.35 16.64 -2.77
N PHE A 208 -23.49 15.33 -2.85
CA PHE A 208 -24.39 14.71 -3.85
C PHE A 208 -25.86 15.08 -3.59
N ALA A 209 -26.30 15.06 -2.33
CA ALA A 209 -27.67 15.43 -2.03
C ALA A 209 -27.97 16.88 -2.44
N VAL A 210 -27.02 17.79 -2.25
CA VAL A 210 -27.13 19.20 -2.73
C VAL A 210 -27.20 19.26 -4.25
N ALA A 211 -26.36 18.49 -4.96
CA ALA A 211 -26.35 18.44 -6.42
C ALA A 211 -27.67 17.93 -7.01
N ASP A 212 -28.33 17.00 -6.31
CA ASP A 212 -29.62 16.43 -6.72
C ASP A 212 -30.81 17.37 -6.48
N GLN A 213 -30.64 18.38 -5.60
CA GLN A 213 -31.71 19.34 -5.23
C GLN A 213 -31.75 20.58 -6.15
N THR A 214 -31.71 20.36 -7.46
CA THR A 214 -31.73 21.45 -8.47
C THR A 214 -33.05 22.26 -8.50
N GLY A 215 -34.12 21.75 -7.91
CA GLY A 215 -35.39 22.48 -7.72
C GLY A 215 -35.36 23.44 -6.55
N VAL A 216 -34.42 23.31 -5.65
CA VAL A 216 -34.27 24.18 -4.44
C VAL A 216 -33.07 25.09 -4.60
N PHE A 217 -31.90 24.53 -4.96
CA PHE A 217 -30.65 25.28 -5.12
C PHE A 217 -30.44 25.68 -6.59
N PRO A 218 -30.25 26.99 -6.89
CA PRO A 218 -29.82 27.39 -8.23
C PRO A 218 -28.38 26.90 -8.50
N ALA A 219 -28.04 26.75 -9.77
CA ALA A 219 -26.75 26.23 -10.19
C ALA A 219 -25.55 27.00 -9.60
N SER A 220 -25.69 28.31 -9.42
CA SER A 220 -24.67 29.16 -8.76
C SER A 220 -24.44 28.77 -7.30
N ALA A 221 -25.50 28.53 -6.53
CA ALA A 221 -25.39 28.12 -5.14
C ALA A 221 -24.74 26.69 -5.01
N ILE A 222 -25.14 25.78 -5.88
CA ILE A 222 -24.49 24.44 -5.95
C ILE A 222 -23.01 24.58 -6.26
N PHE A 223 -22.65 25.40 -7.24
CA PHE A 223 -21.26 25.67 -7.61
C PHE A 223 -20.46 26.25 -6.44
N ASP A 224 -21.00 27.25 -5.75
CA ASP A 224 -20.32 27.86 -4.61
C ASP A 224 -20.06 26.88 -3.48
N ILE A 225 -21.04 26.01 -3.15
CA ILE A 225 -20.87 24.97 -2.14
C ILE A 225 -19.80 23.97 -2.58
N MET A 226 -19.81 23.52 -3.85
CA MET A 226 -18.81 22.59 -4.37
C MET A 226 -17.41 23.18 -4.38
N MET A 227 -17.27 24.47 -4.69
CA MET A 227 -15.97 25.14 -4.69
C MET A 227 -15.43 25.44 -3.29
N ALA A 228 -16.30 25.47 -2.29
CA ALA A 228 -15.92 25.65 -0.89
C ALA A 228 -15.45 24.34 -0.21
N ASN A 229 -15.58 23.18 -0.87
CA ASN A 229 -15.26 21.85 -0.36
C ASN A 229 -14.33 21.07 -1.29
#